data_8acc084c71f3784000ab28a40584fb5b
#
_entry.id   8acc084c71f3784000ab28a40584fb5b
#
_cell.length_a   1.000
_cell.length_b   1.000
_cell.length_c   1.000
_cell.angle_alpha   90.00
_cell.angle_beta   90.00
_cell.angle_gamma   90.00
#
_symmetry.space_group_name_H-M   'P 1'
#
loop_
_entity.id
_entity.type
_entity.pdbx_description
1 polymer ?
#
loop_
_entity_poly.entity_id
_entity_poly.type
_entity_poly.pdbx_seq_one_letter_code
_entity_poly.pdbx_strand_id
1 'polypeptide(L)'
;MAFREVDVVEIREVLRGWLDGGGLRRIAERAGVDRKTARRYVEAAQAAGLVRDAGPEALCDVLIGAVVERVRPARPNGHGAAWEALTARRADIAGWVKGGKTLVKIEDLLARSGTVVPYRTLHRFAVAECGFRVRGTTVRVADGDPGVECQIDFAQMGFITDSETGRRRKVHALILTAVYSRHMFVHLSYGQTLADVIAGCEAAWIHFGGVFKVLVPDNMKPVVVDADPVNPRLSVGWLDYSQHAGFVTDPARVRRPQDKPRVERAVQYVRSNFFDGENFTSLEAAQDAARRWCTEKAGMRIHGTTAARPLEVFDELEAPVLLPVPAAYDVPLFRTIKVHRDHHCEIAKALYSLPSAYIGLQLDARADSQSVKLYHRGRLIKTHPRQPPGGRHTDQADLPTERTGYAMRDLQRLQANADRLGRNIGIYAYRLLDIPLPWTGMRSVYRLQNLARRYGPAAVDAACGTALDLDVVSVSKIAAMLERALESTTPELPAAAGHPAGRFARDPSEFTPAARRRLTVVPDPADPTTIQEPTE
;
A
#
# COMPACT_ATOMS: atom_id res chain seq x y z
N MET A 1 59.29 -12.16 8.55
CA MET A 1 59.09 -12.53 7.14
C MET A 1 57.81 -13.37 7.08
N ALA A 2 56.81 -12.90 6.35
CA ALA A 2 55.60 -13.69 6.13
C ALA A 2 55.97 -14.89 5.26
N PHE A 3 55.66 -16.11 5.73
CA PHE A 3 55.81 -17.31 4.93
C PHE A 3 54.92 -17.20 3.67
N ARG A 4 55.56 -17.06 2.50
CA ARG A 4 54.86 -17.15 1.23
C ARG A 4 54.33 -18.56 1.08
N GLU A 5 53.10 -18.69 0.77
CA GLU A 5 52.46 -19.95 0.46
C GLU A 5 52.87 -20.41 -0.94
N VAL A 6 53.43 -21.61 -1.04
CA VAL A 6 53.84 -22.25 -2.31
C VAL A 6 52.58 -22.75 -2.97
N ASP A 7 52.29 -22.38 -4.20
CA ASP A 7 51.09 -22.80 -4.92
C ASP A 7 51.28 -24.18 -5.59
N VAL A 8 50.16 -24.71 -6.11
CA VAL A 8 50.11 -26.04 -6.75
C VAL A 8 51.05 -26.11 -7.98
N VAL A 9 51.14 -24.99 -8.70
CA VAL A 9 51.99 -24.91 -9.92
C VAL A 9 53.48 -24.95 -9.54
N GLU A 10 53.88 -24.19 -8.50
CA GLU A 10 55.21 -24.18 -7.97
C GLU A 10 55.63 -25.56 -7.40
N ILE A 11 54.69 -26.25 -6.69
CA ILE A 11 54.91 -27.61 -6.19
C ILE A 11 55.12 -28.56 -7.37
N ARG A 12 54.32 -28.49 -8.38
CA ARG A 12 54.43 -29.32 -9.59
C ARG A 12 55.78 -29.08 -10.31
N GLU A 13 56.22 -27.83 -10.38
CA GLU A 13 57.51 -27.50 -11.01
C GLU A 13 58.70 -27.99 -10.17
N VAL A 14 58.61 -27.99 -8.85
CA VAL A 14 59.62 -28.61 -7.96
C VAL A 14 59.73 -30.11 -8.21
N LEU A 15 58.58 -30.79 -8.26
CA LEU A 15 58.56 -32.26 -8.46
C LEU A 15 58.97 -32.64 -9.87
N ARG A 16 58.58 -31.88 -10.88
CA ARG A 16 59.00 -32.06 -12.26
C ARG A 16 60.52 -31.94 -12.42
N GLY A 17 61.12 -30.83 -11.87
CA GLY A 17 62.56 -30.66 -11.90
C GLY A 17 63.31 -31.76 -11.15
N TRP A 18 62.71 -32.44 -10.17
CA TRP A 18 63.27 -33.57 -9.47
C TRP A 18 63.21 -34.85 -10.32
N LEU A 19 62.12 -35.13 -11.02
CA LEU A 19 61.99 -36.24 -11.99
C LEU A 19 62.99 -36.06 -13.13
N ASP A 20 63.25 -34.85 -13.61
CA ASP A 20 64.20 -34.51 -14.65
C ASP A 20 65.69 -34.69 -14.18
N GLY A 21 65.94 -35.26 -13.00
CA GLY A 21 67.26 -35.52 -12.46
C GLY A 21 67.96 -34.32 -11.86
N GLY A 22 67.26 -33.17 -11.70
CA GLY A 22 67.82 -31.92 -11.17
C GLY A 22 68.27 -32.02 -9.72
N GLY A 23 69.34 -31.33 -9.37
CA GLY A 23 69.76 -31.14 -7.97
C GLY A 23 68.91 -30.05 -7.26
N LEU A 24 68.67 -30.21 -5.96
CA LEU A 24 67.76 -29.38 -5.17
C LEU A 24 68.02 -27.85 -5.27
N ARG A 25 69.25 -27.42 -5.49
CA ARG A 25 69.58 -26.01 -5.68
C ARG A 25 68.99 -25.46 -6.98
N ARG A 26 69.21 -26.19 -8.06
CA ARG A 26 68.69 -25.85 -9.41
C ARG A 26 67.19 -25.92 -9.50
N ILE A 27 66.59 -26.90 -8.81
CA ILE A 27 65.13 -27.05 -8.71
C ILE A 27 64.53 -25.88 -7.97
N ALA A 28 65.07 -25.49 -6.83
CA ALA A 28 64.62 -24.36 -6.01
C ALA A 28 64.68 -23.05 -6.78
N GLU A 29 65.79 -22.81 -7.48
CA GLU A 29 66.00 -21.62 -8.31
C GLU A 29 64.98 -21.54 -9.46
N ARG A 30 64.72 -22.66 -10.16
CA ARG A 30 63.79 -22.76 -11.25
C ARG A 30 62.32 -22.61 -10.82
N ALA A 31 61.95 -23.19 -9.69
CA ALA A 31 60.61 -23.09 -9.14
C ALA A 31 60.38 -21.82 -8.29
N GLY A 32 61.39 -20.95 -8.13
CA GLY A 32 61.25 -19.71 -7.36
C GLY A 32 61.02 -19.93 -5.85
N VAL A 33 61.43 -21.08 -5.30
CA VAL A 33 61.26 -21.42 -3.88
C VAL A 33 62.58 -21.54 -3.13
N ASP A 34 62.55 -21.51 -1.82
CA ASP A 34 63.76 -21.76 -0.99
C ASP A 34 64.17 -23.24 -1.09
N ARG A 35 65.52 -23.50 -1.05
CA ARG A 35 66.08 -24.85 -1.14
C ARG A 35 65.54 -25.81 -0.07
N LYS A 36 65.29 -25.31 1.16
CA LYS A 36 64.71 -26.13 2.23
C LYS A 36 63.25 -26.47 1.91
N THR A 37 62.55 -25.55 1.30
CA THR A 37 61.18 -25.77 0.83
C THR A 37 61.12 -26.78 -0.28
N ALA A 38 61.96 -26.67 -1.34
CA ALA A 38 62.06 -27.68 -2.41
C ALA A 38 62.38 -29.06 -1.86
N ARG A 39 63.36 -29.19 -0.94
CA ARG A 39 63.69 -30.47 -0.28
C ARG A 39 62.45 -31.05 0.41
N ARG A 40 61.76 -30.27 1.19
CA ARG A 40 60.60 -30.72 1.97
C ARG A 40 59.48 -31.29 1.06
N TYR A 41 59.23 -30.63 -0.07
CA TYR A 41 58.25 -31.15 -1.04
C TYR A 41 58.70 -32.40 -1.75
N VAL A 42 59.97 -32.51 -2.11
CA VAL A 42 60.54 -33.72 -2.70
C VAL A 42 60.47 -34.91 -1.74
N GLU A 43 60.90 -34.73 -0.48
CA GLU A 43 60.83 -35.76 0.56
C GLU A 43 59.40 -36.23 0.82
N ALA A 44 58.44 -35.27 0.84
CA ALA A 44 57.05 -35.59 0.99
C ALA A 44 56.48 -36.38 -0.22
N ALA A 45 56.92 -36.06 -1.43
CA ALA A 45 56.53 -36.77 -2.64
C ALA A 45 57.11 -38.21 -2.69
N GLN A 46 58.37 -38.37 -2.30
CA GLN A 46 58.98 -39.70 -2.16
C GLN A 46 58.24 -40.56 -1.13
N ALA A 47 57.89 -39.96 0.01
CA ALA A 47 57.09 -40.63 1.04
C ALA A 47 55.65 -40.92 0.59
N ALA A 48 55.15 -40.20 -0.42
CA ALA A 48 53.86 -40.44 -1.05
C ALA A 48 53.95 -41.44 -2.23
N GLY A 49 55.14 -42.06 -2.47
CA GLY A 49 55.36 -43.08 -3.46
C GLY A 49 55.92 -42.62 -4.81
N LEU A 50 56.33 -41.32 -4.93
CA LEU A 50 56.95 -40.85 -6.16
C LEU A 50 58.38 -41.38 -6.26
N VAL A 51 58.70 -42.14 -7.29
CA VAL A 51 60.03 -42.61 -7.60
C VAL A 51 60.67 -41.74 -8.70
N ARG A 52 62.01 -41.69 -8.73
CA ARG A 52 62.72 -40.78 -9.62
C ARG A 52 62.60 -41.14 -11.10
N ASP A 53 62.37 -42.40 -11.37
CA ASP A 53 62.21 -42.93 -12.74
C ASP A 53 60.74 -42.93 -13.21
N ALA A 54 59.84 -42.37 -12.43
CA ALA A 54 58.44 -42.22 -12.83
C ALA A 54 58.32 -41.13 -13.92
N GLY A 55 57.47 -41.40 -14.91
CA GLY A 55 57.18 -40.40 -15.93
C GLY A 55 56.44 -39.15 -15.40
N PRO A 56 56.37 -38.07 -16.20
CA PRO A 56 55.67 -36.85 -15.81
C PRO A 56 54.18 -37.07 -15.49
N GLU A 57 53.56 -38.14 -15.98
CA GLU A 57 52.21 -38.58 -15.69
C GLU A 57 51.99 -38.96 -14.21
N ALA A 58 53.06 -39.29 -13.50
CA ALA A 58 53.00 -39.58 -12.07
C ALA A 58 52.67 -38.30 -11.23
N LEU A 59 52.85 -37.12 -11.80
CA LEU A 59 52.50 -35.83 -11.15
C LEU A 59 51.02 -35.52 -11.26
N CYS A 60 50.17 -36.45 -10.89
CA CYS A 60 48.71 -36.26 -10.87
C CYS A 60 48.28 -35.43 -9.64
N ASP A 61 47.08 -34.86 -9.71
CA ASP A 61 46.55 -34.00 -8.65
C ASP A 61 46.36 -34.74 -7.32
N VAL A 62 46.13 -36.07 -7.36
CA VAL A 62 46.05 -36.92 -6.17
C VAL A 62 47.39 -37.00 -5.45
N LEU A 63 48.50 -37.20 -6.17
CA LEU A 63 49.83 -37.18 -5.58
C LEU A 63 50.17 -35.81 -5.00
N ILE A 64 49.86 -34.75 -5.75
CA ILE A 64 50.13 -33.38 -5.29
C ILE A 64 49.32 -33.06 -4.00
N GLY A 65 48.03 -33.49 -3.94
CA GLY A 65 47.20 -33.39 -2.75
C GLY A 65 47.85 -34.10 -1.54
N ALA A 66 48.27 -35.35 -1.71
CA ALA A 66 48.96 -36.12 -0.66
C ALA A 66 50.29 -35.48 -0.20
N VAL A 67 51.04 -34.88 -1.10
CA VAL A 67 52.29 -34.13 -0.80
C VAL A 67 51.97 -32.88 0.02
N VAL A 68 50.93 -32.14 -0.37
CA VAL A 68 50.49 -30.93 0.37
C VAL A 68 50.03 -31.27 1.79
N GLU A 69 49.25 -32.34 1.95
CA GLU A 69 48.81 -32.79 3.29
C GLU A 69 49.97 -33.21 4.18
N ARG A 70 51.00 -33.87 3.63
CA ARG A 70 52.21 -34.24 4.39
C ARG A 70 53.07 -33.05 4.74
N VAL A 71 53.23 -32.08 3.86
CA VAL A 71 54.02 -30.90 4.08
C VAL A 71 53.29 -29.90 5.00
N ARG A 72 52.00 -29.89 4.93
CA ARG A 72 51.13 -29.00 5.71
C ARG A 72 50.02 -29.79 6.41
N PRO A 73 50.36 -30.69 7.35
CA PRO A 73 49.31 -31.42 8.05
C PRO A 73 48.35 -30.46 8.70
N ALA A 74 47.06 -30.81 8.67
CA ALA A 74 46.04 -30.08 9.43
C ALA A 74 46.52 -29.96 10.88
N ARG A 75 46.53 -28.77 11.42
CA ARG A 75 47.00 -28.57 12.81
C ARG A 75 46.14 -29.47 13.71
N PRO A 76 46.80 -30.18 14.66
CA PRO A 76 46.05 -30.96 15.64
C PRO A 76 45.02 -30.08 16.31
N ASN A 77 43.78 -30.58 16.47
CA ASN A 77 42.67 -29.85 17.11
C ASN A 77 42.88 -29.67 18.63
N GLY A 78 44.08 -29.45 19.07
CA GLY A 78 44.40 -29.09 20.47
C GLY A 78 44.08 -27.63 20.72
N HIS A 79 42.97 -27.36 21.38
CA HIS A 79 42.62 -26.03 21.86
C HIS A 79 43.18 -25.86 23.28
N GLY A 80 43.89 -24.77 23.56
CA GLY A 80 44.41 -24.47 24.89
C GLY A 80 43.32 -24.01 25.89
N ALA A 81 43.69 -23.82 27.15
CA ALA A 81 42.81 -23.47 28.26
C ALA A 81 41.81 -22.32 27.99
N ALA A 82 42.21 -21.32 27.19
CA ALA A 82 41.32 -20.24 26.78
C ALA A 82 40.13 -20.71 25.92
N TRP A 83 40.34 -21.74 25.10
CA TRP A 83 39.24 -22.32 24.31
C TRP A 83 38.32 -23.18 25.15
N GLU A 84 38.86 -23.94 26.08
CA GLU A 84 38.06 -24.74 27.04
C GLU A 84 37.20 -23.83 27.92
N ALA A 85 37.71 -22.72 28.39
CA ALA A 85 36.95 -21.70 29.12
C ALA A 85 35.81 -21.13 28.29
N LEU A 86 36.01 -20.93 26.97
CA LEU A 86 34.96 -20.49 26.04
C LEU A 86 33.94 -21.60 25.76
N THR A 87 34.37 -22.86 25.71
CA THR A 87 33.49 -24.00 25.52
C THR A 87 32.49 -24.13 26.66
N ALA A 88 32.94 -23.91 27.91
CA ALA A 88 32.08 -23.89 29.08
C ALA A 88 30.98 -22.78 29.01
N ARG A 89 31.21 -21.71 28.24
CA ARG A 89 30.31 -20.58 28.07
C ARG A 89 29.68 -20.52 26.68
N ARG A 90 29.73 -21.62 25.92
CA ARG A 90 29.27 -21.69 24.53
C ARG A 90 27.82 -21.24 24.35
N ALA A 91 26.92 -21.67 25.24
CA ALA A 91 25.51 -21.30 25.17
C ALA A 91 25.26 -19.80 25.32
N ASP A 92 25.94 -19.16 26.26
CA ASP A 92 25.85 -17.72 26.49
C ASP A 92 26.39 -16.94 25.28
N ILE A 93 27.57 -17.34 24.78
CA ILE A 93 28.21 -16.70 23.63
C ILE A 93 27.34 -16.84 22.39
N ALA A 94 26.81 -18.03 22.13
CA ALA A 94 25.90 -18.29 20.99
C ALA A 94 24.62 -17.45 21.11
N GLY A 95 24.05 -17.33 22.31
CA GLY A 95 22.89 -16.47 22.58
C GLY A 95 23.19 -14.98 22.30
N TRP A 96 24.34 -14.51 22.73
CA TRP A 96 24.76 -13.12 22.47
C TRP A 96 25.05 -12.84 20.99
N VAL A 97 25.66 -13.79 20.29
CA VAL A 97 25.92 -13.71 18.84
C VAL A 97 24.60 -13.67 18.09
N LYS A 98 23.64 -14.57 18.42
CA LYS A 98 22.30 -14.58 17.84
C LYS A 98 21.53 -13.29 18.14
N GLY A 99 21.75 -12.71 19.32
CA GLY A 99 21.19 -11.41 19.71
C GLY A 99 21.90 -10.19 19.08
N GLY A 100 22.82 -10.40 18.13
CA GLY A 100 23.49 -9.32 17.36
C GLY A 100 24.52 -8.52 18.15
N LYS A 101 25.03 -9.01 19.31
CA LYS A 101 26.07 -8.31 20.07
C LYS A 101 27.43 -8.40 19.36
N THR A 102 28.19 -7.32 19.42
CA THR A 102 29.57 -7.31 18.87
C THR A 102 30.49 -8.17 19.72
N LEU A 103 31.53 -8.75 19.12
CA LEU A 103 32.50 -9.57 19.86
C LEU A 103 33.22 -8.78 20.95
N VAL A 104 33.48 -7.49 20.76
CA VAL A 104 34.03 -6.60 21.79
C VAL A 104 33.10 -6.53 23.00
N LYS A 105 31.79 -6.44 22.78
CA LYS A 105 30.81 -6.48 23.88
C LYS A 105 30.73 -7.84 24.53
N ILE A 106 30.88 -8.91 23.78
CA ILE A 106 30.90 -10.28 24.30
C ILE A 106 32.16 -10.51 25.16
N GLU A 107 33.31 -10.01 24.72
CA GLU A 107 34.56 -10.02 25.52
C GLU A 107 34.38 -9.32 26.86
N ASP A 108 33.81 -8.12 26.88
CA ASP A 108 33.51 -7.35 28.10
C ASP A 108 32.54 -8.14 29.04
N LEU A 109 31.50 -8.77 28.48
CA LEU A 109 30.57 -9.60 29.27
C LEU A 109 31.24 -10.83 29.87
N LEU A 110 32.13 -11.48 29.12
CA LEU A 110 32.93 -12.62 29.61
C LEU A 110 33.90 -12.18 30.71
N ALA A 111 34.61 -11.06 30.53
CA ALA A 111 35.51 -10.51 31.53
C ALA A 111 34.77 -10.18 32.84
N ARG A 112 33.60 -9.56 32.77
CA ARG A 112 32.75 -9.29 33.95
C ARG A 112 32.32 -10.54 34.69
N SER A 113 32.19 -11.67 34.00
CA SER A 113 31.84 -12.97 34.57
C SER A 113 33.07 -13.80 34.96
N GLY A 114 34.28 -13.17 35.01
CA GLY A 114 35.52 -13.82 35.43
C GLY A 114 36.23 -14.63 34.34
N THR A 115 35.73 -14.61 33.07
CA THR A 115 36.36 -15.34 31.98
C THR A 115 37.15 -14.35 31.08
N VAL A 116 38.44 -14.25 31.32
CA VAL A 116 39.35 -13.40 30.54
C VAL A 116 40.06 -14.24 29.49
N VAL A 117 39.81 -13.93 28.22
CA VAL A 117 40.38 -14.65 27.08
C VAL A 117 40.88 -13.66 26.00
N PRO A 118 41.92 -14.01 25.23
CA PRO A 118 42.35 -13.14 24.14
C PRO A 118 41.25 -12.99 23.09
N TYR A 119 40.99 -11.76 22.64
CA TYR A 119 40.01 -11.43 21.61
C TYR A 119 40.11 -12.32 20.36
N ARG A 120 41.35 -12.60 19.92
CA ARG A 120 41.60 -13.46 18.75
C ARG A 120 41.11 -14.90 18.98
N THR A 121 41.20 -15.40 20.20
CA THR A 121 40.68 -16.74 20.56
C THR A 121 39.15 -16.73 20.59
N LEU A 122 38.56 -15.71 21.21
CA LEU A 122 37.12 -15.51 21.21
C LEU A 122 36.57 -15.39 19.77
N HIS A 123 37.22 -14.62 18.91
CA HIS A 123 36.81 -14.49 17.51
C HIS A 123 36.80 -15.84 16.79
N ARG A 124 37.91 -16.61 16.91
CA ARG A 124 38.00 -17.95 16.28
C ARG A 124 36.95 -18.91 16.83
N PHE A 125 36.76 -18.90 18.14
CA PHE A 125 35.73 -19.72 18.79
C PHE A 125 34.32 -19.34 18.33
N ALA A 126 33.97 -18.04 18.31
CA ALA A 126 32.67 -17.56 17.88
C ALA A 126 32.36 -17.90 16.42
N VAL A 127 33.38 -17.88 15.54
CA VAL A 127 33.23 -18.30 14.14
C VAL A 127 33.04 -19.82 14.02
N ALA A 128 33.84 -20.60 14.76
CA ALA A 128 33.80 -22.07 14.66
C ALA A 128 32.58 -22.68 15.34
N GLU A 129 32.20 -22.19 16.54
CA GLU A 129 31.27 -22.87 17.43
C GLU A 129 29.94 -22.12 17.64
N CYS A 130 29.90 -20.80 17.39
CA CYS A 130 28.72 -19.99 17.70
C CYS A 130 28.07 -19.33 16.47
N GLY A 131 28.51 -19.67 15.27
CA GLY A 131 27.94 -19.16 14.03
C GLY A 131 28.20 -17.66 13.79
N PHE A 132 29.20 -17.07 14.43
CA PHE A 132 29.55 -15.68 14.20
C PHE A 132 30.14 -15.51 12.79
N ARG A 133 29.55 -14.59 11.98
CA ARG A 133 29.93 -14.37 10.57
C ARG A 133 29.88 -15.61 9.67
N VAL A 134 29.12 -16.62 10.04
CA VAL A 134 28.78 -17.67 9.10
C VAL A 134 28.00 -17.00 7.97
N ARG A 135 28.65 -16.76 6.84
CA ARG A 135 27.96 -16.35 5.63
C ARG A 135 27.08 -17.53 5.23
N GLY A 136 25.76 -17.31 5.32
CA GLY A 136 24.82 -18.32 4.81
C GLY A 136 25.23 -18.70 3.39
N THR A 137 25.22 -19.98 3.07
CA THR A 137 25.40 -20.45 1.69
C THR A 137 24.31 -19.81 0.84
N THR A 138 24.71 -19.02 -0.16
CA THR A 138 23.77 -18.44 -1.13
C THR A 138 23.80 -19.28 -2.40
N VAL A 139 22.64 -19.76 -2.81
CA VAL A 139 22.48 -20.37 -4.12
C VAL A 139 22.22 -19.23 -5.12
N ARG A 140 22.91 -19.26 -6.25
CA ARG A 140 22.69 -18.28 -7.32
C ARG A 140 21.29 -18.51 -7.89
N VAL A 141 20.42 -17.50 -7.79
CA VAL A 141 19.09 -17.53 -8.43
C VAL A 141 19.30 -17.58 -9.94
N ALA A 142 18.62 -18.51 -10.62
CA ALA A 142 18.65 -18.60 -12.08
C ALA A 142 18.18 -17.29 -12.71
N ASP A 143 18.75 -16.96 -13.85
CA ASP A 143 18.22 -15.88 -14.68
C ASP A 143 16.97 -16.44 -15.37
N GLY A 144 15.84 -15.71 -15.30
CA GLY A 144 14.62 -16.05 -16.02
C GLY A 144 14.78 -15.84 -17.53
N ASP A 145 13.75 -16.17 -18.29
CA ASP A 145 13.71 -15.91 -19.72
C ASP A 145 13.69 -14.39 -20.02
N PRO A 146 14.17 -13.96 -21.21
CA PRO A 146 14.13 -12.57 -21.62
C PRO A 146 12.72 -11.95 -21.54
N GLY A 147 12.61 -10.72 -21.05
CA GLY A 147 11.37 -9.96 -20.95
C GLY A 147 10.35 -10.48 -19.93
N VAL A 148 10.70 -11.48 -19.12
CA VAL A 148 9.79 -12.05 -18.12
C VAL A 148 9.82 -11.23 -16.85
N GLU A 149 10.97 -11.04 -16.22
CA GLU A 149 11.08 -10.46 -14.88
C GLU A 149 11.75 -9.09 -14.85
N CYS A 150 11.16 -8.16 -14.08
CA CYS A 150 11.75 -6.90 -13.70
C CYS A 150 11.72 -6.73 -12.19
N GLN A 151 12.84 -6.47 -11.56
CA GLN A 151 12.94 -6.19 -10.12
C GLN A 151 12.82 -4.69 -9.88
N ILE A 152 12.03 -4.32 -8.86
CA ILE A 152 11.86 -2.92 -8.47
C ILE A 152 12.22 -2.69 -7.01
N ASP A 153 12.84 -1.55 -6.73
CA ASP A 153 13.19 -1.12 -5.39
C ASP A 153 13.18 0.40 -5.23
N PHE A 154 12.92 0.86 -4.02
CA PHE A 154 13.08 2.25 -3.65
C PHE A 154 14.37 2.48 -2.87
N ALA A 155 15.10 3.50 -3.27
CA ALA A 155 16.28 3.95 -2.54
C ALA A 155 16.23 5.45 -2.26
N GLN A 156 16.68 5.86 -1.09
CA GLN A 156 16.96 7.26 -0.82
C GLN A 156 18.30 7.62 -1.47
N MET A 157 18.32 8.62 -2.34
CA MET A 157 19.53 9.10 -3.01
C MET A 157 20.23 10.21 -2.24
N GLY A 158 19.54 11.29 -1.97
CA GLY A 158 20.09 12.47 -1.31
C GLY A 158 19.06 13.57 -1.18
N PHE A 159 19.46 14.80 -1.48
CA PHE A 159 18.60 15.97 -1.42
C PHE A 159 18.80 16.83 -2.65
N ILE A 160 17.71 17.39 -3.15
CA ILE A 160 17.71 18.43 -4.19
C ILE A 160 17.00 19.67 -3.62
N THR A 161 17.43 20.85 -3.99
CA THR A 161 16.70 22.08 -3.69
C THR A 161 15.54 22.19 -4.68
N ASP A 162 14.33 22.19 -4.15
CA ASP A 162 13.08 22.33 -4.91
C ASP A 162 13.04 23.73 -5.53
N SER A 163 12.90 23.82 -6.85
CA SER A 163 12.94 25.08 -7.59
C SER A 163 11.75 26.00 -7.29
N GLU A 164 10.60 25.45 -6.89
CA GLU A 164 9.39 26.23 -6.61
C GLU A 164 9.39 26.80 -5.18
N THR A 165 9.81 25.98 -4.22
CA THR A 165 9.73 26.34 -2.81
C THR A 165 11.05 26.83 -2.22
N GLY A 166 12.17 26.66 -2.92
CA GLY A 166 13.54 26.94 -2.45
C GLY A 166 13.98 26.02 -1.28
N ARG A 167 13.20 25.01 -0.93
CA ARG A 167 13.47 24.10 0.18
C ARG A 167 14.27 22.89 -0.27
N ARG A 168 15.21 22.49 0.56
CA ARG A 168 15.95 21.25 0.37
C ARG A 168 15.05 20.05 0.67
N ARG A 169 14.71 19.26 -0.36
CA ARG A 169 13.82 18.10 -0.26
C ARG A 169 14.59 16.80 -0.47
N LYS A 170 14.18 15.79 0.27
CA LYS A 170 14.71 14.44 0.13
C LYS A 170 14.25 13.83 -1.19
N VAL A 171 15.18 13.23 -1.93
CA VAL A 171 14.92 12.56 -3.21
C VAL A 171 15.01 11.05 -3.03
N HIS A 172 14.03 10.38 -3.58
CA HIS A 172 13.94 8.94 -3.68
C HIS A 172 14.05 8.52 -5.14
N ALA A 173 14.68 7.38 -5.38
CA ALA A 173 14.72 6.75 -6.70
C ALA A 173 13.95 5.44 -6.66
N LEU A 174 13.00 5.27 -7.54
CA LEU A 174 12.44 3.97 -7.92
C LEU A 174 13.33 3.41 -9.03
N ILE A 175 13.97 2.28 -8.76
CA ILE A 175 14.90 1.64 -9.69
C ILE A 175 14.24 0.38 -10.21
N LEU A 176 14.06 0.31 -11.52
CA LEU A 176 13.59 -0.87 -12.22
C LEU A 176 14.78 -1.52 -12.94
N THR A 177 14.98 -2.81 -12.74
CA THR A 177 16.10 -3.54 -13.34
C THR A 177 15.57 -4.80 -14.02
N ALA A 178 15.75 -4.89 -15.33
CA ALA A 178 15.49 -6.09 -16.10
C ALA A 178 16.37 -7.25 -15.61
N VAL A 179 15.76 -8.40 -15.36
CA VAL A 179 16.46 -9.52 -14.70
C VAL A 179 17.43 -10.20 -15.65
N TYR A 180 17.14 -10.28 -16.93
CA TYR A 180 17.99 -10.93 -17.93
C TYR A 180 19.16 -10.04 -18.38
N SER A 181 18.88 -8.89 -18.98
CA SER A 181 19.90 -7.98 -19.53
C SER A 181 20.67 -7.17 -18.49
N ARG A 182 20.08 -6.92 -17.33
CA ARG A 182 20.54 -5.93 -16.32
C ARG A 182 20.36 -4.48 -16.76
N HIS A 183 19.63 -4.24 -17.85
CA HIS A 183 19.24 -2.89 -18.22
C HIS A 183 18.33 -2.29 -17.14
N MET A 184 18.48 -1.00 -16.87
CA MET A 184 17.78 -0.37 -15.75
C MET A 184 17.18 0.97 -16.13
N PHE A 185 16.13 1.34 -15.40
CA PHE A 185 15.54 2.66 -15.42
C PHE A 185 15.47 3.23 -14.01
N VAL A 186 15.70 4.52 -13.87
CA VAL A 186 15.66 5.24 -12.59
C VAL A 186 14.63 6.35 -12.68
N HIS A 187 13.62 6.30 -11.81
CA HIS A 187 12.64 7.37 -11.64
C HIS A 187 12.86 8.08 -10.31
N LEU A 188 12.98 9.40 -10.36
CA LEU A 188 13.21 10.24 -9.18
C LEU A 188 11.92 10.88 -8.72
N SER A 189 11.69 10.87 -7.40
CA SER A 189 10.50 11.48 -6.79
C SER A 189 10.82 12.07 -5.42
N TYR A 190 9.98 12.99 -4.94
CA TYR A 190 10.06 13.48 -3.57
C TYR A 190 9.29 12.63 -2.56
N GLY A 191 8.46 11.71 -3.03
CA GLY A 191 7.63 10.82 -2.22
C GLY A 191 7.86 9.35 -2.53
N GLN A 192 7.20 8.50 -1.75
CA GLN A 192 7.16 7.05 -1.94
C GLN A 192 5.71 6.55 -1.81
N THR A 193 4.76 7.33 -2.32
CA THR A 193 3.34 6.96 -2.31
C THR A 193 3.05 5.95 -3.42
N LEU A 194 1.86 5.35 -3.41
CA LEU A 194 1.41 4.50 -4.51
C LEU A 194 1.42 5.25 -5.86
N ALA A 195 1.03 6.51 -5.85
CA ALA A 195 1.06 7.35 -7.05
C ALA A 195 2.48 7.55 -7.57
N ASP A 196 3.48 7.75 -6.68
CA ASP A 196 4.90 7.86 -7.08
C ASP A 196 5.42 6.54 -7.69
N VAL A 197 5.03 5.38 -7.12
CA VAL A 197 5.41 4.06 -7.67
C VAL A 197 4.81 3.86 -9.05
N ILE A 198 3.51 4.16 -9.21
CA ILE A 198 2.81 4.01 -10.49
C ILE A 198 3.40 4.95 -11.54
N ALA A 199 3.63 6.23 -11.20
CA ALA A 199 4.26 7.19 -12.11
C ALA A 199 5.66 6.73 -12.55
N GLY A 200 6.43 6.14 -11.64
CA GLY A 200 7.74 5.57 -11.97
C GLY A 200 7.64 4.35 -12.88
N CYS A 201 6.66 3.48 -12.68
CA CYS A 201 6.39 2.35 -13.56
C CYS A 201 5.93 2.81 -14.97
N GLU A 202 5.01 3.77 -15.06
CA GLU A 202 4.56 4.35 -16.34
C GLU A 202 5.74 4.94 -17.13
N ALA A 203 6.60 5.71 -16.45
CA ALA A 203 7.81 6.25 -17.06
C ALA A 203 8.79 5.15 -17.50
N ALA A 204 8.88 4.06 -16.74
CA ALA A 204 9.71 2.91 -17.08
C ALA A 204 9.18 2.15 -18.30
N TRP A 205 7.86 1.96 -18.41
CA TRP A 205 7.26 1.30 -19.58
C TRP A 205 7.49 2.08 -20.87
N ILE A 206 7.46 3.40 -20.80
CA ILE A 206 7.82 4.26 -21.93
C ILE A 206 9.31 4.12 -22.27
N HIS A 207 10.19 4.08 -21.26
CA HIS A 207 11.64 3.93 -21.45
C HIS A 207 12.00 2.57 -22.05
N PHE A 208 11.41 1.48 -21.57
CA PHE A 208 11.64 0.13 -22.06
C PHE A 208 10.88 -0.19 -23.37
N GLY A 209 9.93 0.64 -23.75
CA GLY A 209 9.07 0.39 -24.91
C GLY A 209 8.06 -0.76 -24.68
N GLY A 210 7.85 -1.19 -23.45
CA GLY A 210 6.95 -2.29 -23.11
C GLY A 210 6.92 -2.62 -21.62
N VAL A 211 6.10 -3.60 -21.24
CA VAL A 211 5.89 -4.05 -19.87
C VAL A 211 6.41 -5.47 -19.69
N PHE A 212 7.15 -5.71 -18.63
CA PHE A 212 7.58 -7.06 -18.24
C PHE A 212 6.39 -7.88 -17.71
N LYS A 213 6.42 -9.21 -17.91
CA LYS A 213 5.33 -10.09 -17.49
C LYS A 213 5.20 -10.22 -15.97
N VAL A 214 6.32 -10.16 -15.26
CA VAL A 214 6.40 -10.29 -13.80
C VAL A 214 7.20 -9.13 -13.20
N LEU A 215 6.60 -8.46 -12.24
CA LEU A 215 7.26 -7.42 -11.46
C LEU A 215 7.55 -7.95 -10.06
N VAL A 216 8.81 -7.83 -9.62
CA VAL A 216 9.29 -8.30 -8.31
C VAL A 216 9.60 -7.10 -7.42
N PRO A 217 8.60 -6.56 -6.70
CA PRO A 217 8.82 -5.48 -5.74
C PRO A 217 9.46 -6.00 -4.45
N ASP A 218 10.15 -5.12 -3.73
CA ASP A 218 10.38 -5.33 -2.31
C ASP A 218 9.07 -5.14 -1.52
N ASN A 219 9.10 -5.49 -0.23
CA ASN A 219 7.95 -5.31 0.66
C ASN A 219 7.68 -3.82 0.97
N MET A 220 7.65 -3.00 -0.09
CA MET A 220 7.36 -1.57 0.02
C MET A 220 5.88 -1.36 0.37
N LYS A 221 5.61 -0.59 1.42
CA LYS A 221 4.26 -0.36 1.96
C LYS A 221 3.19 0.06 0.94
N PRO A 222 3.47 0.89 -0.08
CA PRO A 222 2.46 1.25 -1.07
C PRO A 222 1.98 0.08 -1.92
N VAL A 223 2.81 -0.94 -2.09
CA VAL A 223 2.54 -2.13 -2.91
C VAL A 223 2.05 -3.28 -2.05
N VAL A 224 2.78 -3.62 -0.97
CA VAL A 224 2.52 -4.76 -0.10
C VAL A 224 1.95 -4.28 1.23
N VAL A 225 0.68 -4.60 1.49
CA VAL A 225 -0.01 -4.26 2.75
C VAL A 225 0.39 -5.21 3.87
N ASP A 226 0.50 -6.50 3.53
CA ASP A 226 0.90 -7.56 4.46
C ASP A 226 1.94 -8.44 3.77
N ALA A 227 3.13 -8.47 4.35
CA ALA A 227 4.28 -9.16 3.79
C ALA A 227 4.37 -10.60 4.33
N ASP A 228 3.29 -11.38 4.17
CA ASP A 228 3.31 -12.81 4.49
C ASP A 228 4.23 -13.55 3.51
N PRO A 229 5.10 -14.47 4.00
CA PRO A 229 6.02 -15.22 3.13
C PRO A 229 5.35 -16.17 2.13
N VAL A 230 4.10 -16.56 2.38
CA VAL A 230 3.35 -17.54 1.56
C VAL A 230 2.23 -16.84 0.78
N ASN A 231 1.50 -15.92 1.44
CA ASN A 231 0.35 -15.23 0.86
C ASN A 231 0.45 -13.71 1.08
N PRO A 232 1.36 -13.01 0.40
CA PRO A 232 1.50 -11.56 0.53
C PRO A 232 0.22 -10.86 0.06
N ARG A 233 -0.25 -9.88 0.85
CA ARG A 233 -1.40 -9.05 0.49
C ARG A 233 -0.95 -7.77 -0.19
N LEU A 234 -1.33 -7.62 -1.44
CA LEU A 234 -1.10 -6.39 -2.20
C LEU A 234 -2.16 -5.33 -1.91
N SER A 235 -1.80 -4.06 -2.08
CA SER A 235 -2.77 -2.97 -1.97
C SER A 235 -3.76 -3.01 -3.14
N VAL A 236 -5.03 -2.64 -2.88
CA VAL A 236 -6.09 -2.67 -3.89
C VAL A 236 -5.74 -1.79 -5.10
N GLY A 237 -5.16 -0.62 -4.84
CA GLY A 237 -4.75 0.29 -5.92
C GLY A 237 -3.61 -0.26 -6.77
N TRP A 238 -2.68 -1.01 -6.16
CA TRP A 238 -1.63 -1.69 -6.92
C TRP A 238 -2.17 -2.86 -7.75
N LEU A 239 -3.10 -3.64 -7.19
CA LEU A 239 -3.76 -4.72 -7.93
C LEU A 239 -4.55 -4.19 -9.14
N ASP A 240 -5.29 -3.09 -8.97
CA ASP A 240 -6.02 -2.44 -10.07
C ASP A 240 -5.04 -1.97 -11.16
N TYR A 241 -3.89 -1.39 -10.76
CA TYR A 241 -2.84 -0.99 -11.68
C TYR A 241 -2.18 -2.17 -12.40
N SER A 242 -1.81 -3.24 -11.69
CA SER A 242 -1.18 -4.41 -12.29
C SER A 242 -2.07 -5.09 -13.33
N GLN A 243 -3.38 -5.14 -13.07
CA GLN A 243 -4.38 -5.62 -14.02
C GLN A 243 -4.49 -4.71 -15.26
N HIS A 244 -4.46 -3.39 -15.06
CA HIS A 244 -4.45 -2.42 -16.15
C HIS A 244 -3.21 -2.57 -17.03
N ALA A 245 -2.03 -2.69 -16.45
CA ALA A 245 -0.77 -2.79 -17.16
C ALA A 245 -0.46 -4.21 -17.68
N GLY A 246 -1.18 -5.23 -17.21
CA GLY A 246 -1.10 -6.61 -17.71
C GLY A 246 0.04 -7.45 -17.12
N PHE A 247 0.68 -7.02 -16.02
CA PHE A 247 1.74 -7.77 -15.37
C PHE A 247 1.28 -8.48 -14.08
N VAL A 248 2.00 -9.52 -13.70
CA VAL A 248 1.85 -10.21 -12.42
C VAL A 248 2.84 -9.64 -11.41
N THR A 249 2.42 -9.47 -10.16
CA THR A 249 3.30 -9.05 -9.06
C THR A 249 3.70 -10.25 -8.23
N ASP A 250 5.02 -10.48 -8.09
CA ASP A 250 5.61 -11.50 -7.22
C ASP A 250 6.52 -10.83 -6.19
N PRO A 251 6.02 -10.46 -4.99
CA PRO A 251 6.82 -9.76 -3.99
C PRO A 251 7.94 -10.65 -3.45
N ALA A 252 9.12 -10.07 -3.24
CA ALA A 252 10.24 -10.75 -2.61
C ALA A 252 9.88 -11.23 -1.20
N ARG A 253 10.33 -12.46 -0.85
CA ARG A 253 10.04 -13.05 0.45
C ARG A 253 10.70 -12.27 1.59
N VAL A 254 9.97 -12.11 2.69
CA VAL A 254 10.43 -11.38 3.88
C VAL A 254 11.73 -11.96 4.42
N ARG A 255 12.69 -11.10 4.71
CA ARG A 255 14.03 -11.45 5.26
C ARG A 255 14.83 -12.42 4.40
N ARG A 256 14.55 -12.47 3.10
CA ARG A 256 15.35 -13.23 2.13
C ARG A 256 15.95 -12.29 1.07
N PRO A 257 17.00 -11.54 1.39
CA PRO A 257 17.65 -10.62 0.43
C PRO A 257 18.18 -11.35 -0.81
N GLN A 258 18.31 -12.68 -0.72
CA GLN A 258 18.75 -13.53 -1.82
C GLN A 258 17.76 -13.56 -2.98
N ASP A 259 16.49 -13.24 -2.77
CA ASP A 259 15.45 -13.22 -3.82
C ASP A 259 15.61 -12.00 -4.75
N LYS A 260 16.32 -10.95 -4.30
CA LYS A 260 16.54 -9.69 -5.06
C LYS A 260 18.01 -9.25 -5.16
N PRO A 261 18.96 -10.13 -5.45
CA PRO A 261 20.39 -9.80 -5.42
C PRO A 261 20.78 -8.77 -6.50
N ARG A 262 19.93 -8.56 -7.50
CA ARG A 262 20.23 -7.75 -8.68
C ARG A 262 19.93 -6.29 -8.45
N VAL A 263 18.74 -5.97 -7.91
CA VAL A 263 18.36 -4.59 -7.65
C VAL A 263 19.06 -3.98 -6.42
N GLU A 264 19.39 -4.78 -5.39
CA GLU A 264 20.18 -4.27 -4.25
C GLU A 264 21.55 -3.73 -4.68
N ARG A 265 22.21 -4.44 -5.61
CA ARG A 265 23.46 -3.96 -6.22
C ARG A 265 23.21 -2.75 -7.14
N ALA A 266 22.08 -2.71 -7.83
CA ALA A 266 21.68 -1.58 -8.66
C ALA A 266 21.50 -0.31 -7.82
N VAL A 267 20.87 -0.40 -6.64
CA VAL A 267 20.72 0.73 -5.71
C VAL A 267 22.06 1.37 -5.36
N GLN A 268 23.03 0.54 -4.94
CA GLN A 268 24.35 1.05 -4.60
C GLN A 268 25.07 1.62 -5.83
N TYR A 269 24.92 0.99 -6.98
CA TYR A 269 25.49 1.45 -8.24
C TYR A 269 24.91 2.80 -8.68
N VAL A 270 23.58 2.97 -8.62
CA VAL A 270 22.92 4.24 -8.92
C VAL A 270 23.37 5.33 -7.98
N ARG A 271 23.44 5.04 -6.67
CA ARG A 271 23.89 6.02 -5.68
C ARG A 271 25.30 6.49 -5.95
N SER A 272 26.27 5.57 -6.11
CA SER A 272 27.69 5.88 -6.20
C SER A 272 28.12 6.39 -7.57
N ASN A 273 27.41 6.02 -8.65
CA ASN A 273 27.86 6.31 -10.02
C ASN A 273 26.96 7.29 -10.77
N PHE A 274 25.77 7.60 -10.22
CA PHE A 274 24.88 8.57 -10.80
C PHE A 274 24.66 9.78 -9.90
N PHE A 275 24.35 9.57 -8.60
CA PHE A 275 23.88 10.65 -7.74
C PHE A 275 24.98 11.32 -6.90
N ASP A 276 25.96 10.54 -6.42
CA ASP A 276 27.03 11.05 -5.57
C ASP A 276 27.90 12.06 -6.32
N GLY A 277 28.09 13.24 -5.69
CA GLY A 277 28.89 14.33 -6.26
C GLY A 277 28.15 15.22 -7.26
N GLU A 278 26.92 14.90 -7.63
CA GLU A 278 26.11 15.71 -8.56
C GLU A 278 25.35 16.83 -7.83
N ASN A 279 25.20 17.95 -8.49
CA ASN A 279 24.44 19.12 -8.05
C ASN A 279 23.31 19.42 -9.05
N PHE A 280 22.15 18.86 -8.83
CA PHE A 280 20.98 19.08 -9.68
C PHE A 280 20.23 20.35 -9.29
N THR A 281 19.84 21.13 -10.29
CA THR A 281 19.10 22.39 -10.13
C THR A 281 17.62 22.19 -9.85
N SER A 282 17.05 21.05 -10.31
CA SER A 282 15.65 20.66 -10.07
C SER A 282 15.50 19.14 -10.15
N LEU A 283 14.33 18.64 -9.76
CA LEU A 283 14.00 17.22 -9.90
C LEU A 283 13.92 16.80 -11.36
N GLU A 284 13.37 17.66 -12.23
CA GLU A 284 13.24 17.43 -13.67
C GLU A 284 14.62 17.31 -14.32
N ALA A 285 15.53 18.25 -14.01
CA ALA A 285 16.91 18.20 -14.51
C ALA A 285 17.62 16.92 -14.08
N ALA A 286 17.41 16.50 -12.82
CA ALA A 286 17.93 15.25 -12.30
C ALA A 286 17.32 14.02 -13.01
N GLN A 287 16.02 14.06 -13.31
CA GLN A 287 15.33 12.99 -14.02
C GLN A 287 15.83 12.83 -15.46
N ASP A 288 16.05 13.94 -16.16
CA ASP A 288 16.59 13.91 -17.52
C ASP A 288 18.04 13.40 -17.53
N ALA A 289 18.83 13.79 -16.54
CA ALA A 289 20.16 13.24 -16.35
C ALA A 289 20.13 11.74 -16.05
N ALA A 290 19.18 11.27 -15.23
CA ALA A 290 18.98 9.84 -14.93
C ALA A 290 18.66 9.03 -16.19
N ARG A 291 17.76 9.52 -17.03
CA ARG A 291 17.42 8.88 -18.31
C ARG A 291 18.64 8.71 -19.21
N ARG A 292 19.39 9.79 -19.45
CA ARG A 292 20.63 9.73 -20.24
C ARG A 292 21.64 8.77 -19.61
N TRP A 293 21.84 8.86 -18.30
CA TRP A 293 22.76 7.98 -17.59
C TRP A 293 22.37 6.50 -17.71
N CYS A 294 21.08 6.15 -17.60
CA CYS A 294 20.60 4.78 -17.76
C CYS A 294 20.92 4.23 -19.15
N THR A 295 20.78 5.03 -20.21
CA THR A 295 21.04 4.62 -21.59
C THR A 295 22.54 4.64 -21.91
N GLU A 296 23.22 5.80 -21.72
CA GLU A 296 24.56 6.03 -22.23
C GLU A 296 25.68 5.46 -21.34
N LYS A 297 25.46 5.39 -20.04
CA LYS A 297 26.47 4.91 -19.07
C LYS A 297 26.14 3.53 -18.52
N ALA A 298 25.00 3.40 -17.84
CA ALA A 298 24.61 2.16 -17.22
C ALA A 298 24.29 1.07 -18.26
N GLY A 299 23.61 1.42 -19.33
CA GLY A 299 23.25 0.51 -20.41
C GLY A 299 24.43 0.07 -21.27
N MET A 300 25.41 0.95 -21.49
CA MET A 300 26.55 0.70 -22.39
C MET A 300 27.80 0.15 -21.69
N ARG A 301 27.81 0.07 -20.35
CA ARG A 301 28.93 -0.56 -19.62
C ARG A 301 28.98 -2.06 -19.89
N ILE A 302 30.15 -2.66 -19.89
CA ILE A 302 30.27 -4.11 -19.81
C ILE A 302 29.91 -4.55 -18.39
N HIS A 303 28.81 -5.29 -18.25
CA HIS A 303 28.35 -5.77 -16.96
C HIS A 303 29.20 -6.95 -16.48
N GLY A 304 29.75 -6.85 -15.26
CA GLY A 304 30.75 -7.80 -14.74
C GLY A 304 30.29 -9.26 -14.63
N THR A 305 28.99 -9.54 -14.57
CA THR A 305 28.46 -10.92 -14.48
C THR A 305 28.10 -11.48 -15.85
N THR A 306 27.48 -10.67 -16.72
CA THR A 306 27.00 -11.11 -18.03
C THR A 306 28.07 -10.95 -19.11
N ALA A 307 29.15 -10.17 -18.83
CA ALA A 307 30.20 -9.79 -19.77
C ALA A 307 29.66 -9.16 -21.07
N ALA A 308 28.46 -8.57 -21.03
CA ALA A 308 27.77 -7.94 -22.14
C ALA A 308 27.30 -6.54 -21.76
N ARG A 309 26.88 -5.74 -22.73
CA ARG A 309 26.27 -4.44 -22.51
C ARG A 309 24.77 -4.58 -22.27
N PRO A 310 24.26 -4.11 -21.12
CA PRO A 310 22.86 -4.30 -20.77
C PRO A 310 21.86 -3.80 -21.80
N LEU A 311 22.11 -2.65 -22.42
CA LEU A 311 21.20 -2.08 -23.43
C LEU A 311 21.17 -2.91 -24.70
N GLU A 312 22.32 -3.36 -25.21
CA GLU A 312 22.40 -4.20 -26.42
C GLU A 312 21.65 -5.52 -26.23
N VAL A 313 21.88 -6.18 -25.07
CA VAL A 313 21.17 -7.43 -24.73
C VAL A 313 19.66 -7.19 -24.56
N PHE A 314 19.28 -6.07 -23.98
CA PHE A 314 17.88 -5.69 -23.81
C PHE A 314 17.20 -5.49 -25.17
N ASP A 315 17.77 -4.67 -26.03
CA ASP A 315 17.21 -4.35 -27.35
C ASP A 315 17.07 -5.59 -28.25
N GLU A 316 18.06 -6.49 -28.17
CA GLU A 316 18.07 -7.71 -28.99
C GLU A 316 17.11 -8.79 -28.47
N LEU A 317 17.05 -9.03 -27.15
CA LEU A 317 16.41 -10.21 -26.60
C LEU A 317 15.17 -9.93 -25.76
N GLU A 318 15.12 -8.80 -25.02
CA GLU A 318 14.02 -8.51 -24.11
C GLU A 318 12.95 -7.60 -24.73
N ALA A 319 13.33 -6.51 -25.37
CA ALA A 319 12.40 -5.55 -25.95
C ALA A 319 11.37 -6.18 -26.91
N PRO A 320 11.75 -7.14 -27.79
CA PRO A 320 10.79 -7.75 -28.73
C PRO A 320 9.71 -8.60 -28.07
N VAL A 321 9.89 -9.05 -26.82
CA VAL A 321 8.99 -9.98 -26.13
C VAL A 321 8.24 -9.36 -24.97
N LEU A 322 8.40 -8.04 -24.73
CA LEU A 322 7.64 -7.29 -23.76
C LEU A 322 6.17 -7.19 -24.15
N LEU A 323 5.31 -7.02 -23.13
CA LEU A 323 3.91 -6.66 -23.36
C LEU A 323 3.84 -5.21 -23.88
N PRO A 324 2.80 -4.86 -24.65
CA PRO A 324 2.64 -3.51 -25.16
C PRO A 324 2.50 -2.48 -24.02
N VAL A 325 2.98 -1.26 -24.27
CA VAL A 325 2.80 -0.14 -23.32
C VAL A 325 1.32 0.14 -23.14
N PRO A 326 0.79 0.12 -21.92
CA PRO A 326 -0.63 0.40 -21.66
C PRO A 326 -0.96 1.87 -21.89
N ALA A 327 -2.26 2.19 -21.99
CA ALA A 327 -2.71 3.56 -21.91
C ALA A 327 -2.36 4.15 -20.53
N ALA A 328 -2.19 5.47 -20.45
CA ALA A 328 -1.89 6.15 -19.20
C ALA A 328 -2.94 5.82 -18.13
N TYR A 329 -2.48 5.47 -16.94
CA TYR A 329 -3.32 5.06 -15.85
C TYR A 329 -3.70 6.24 -14.95
N ASP A 330 -4.99 6.52 -14.85
CA ASP A 330 -5.53 7.50 -13.93
C ASP A 330 -5.64 6.88 -12.53
N VAL A 331 -4.69 7.18 -11.66
CA VAL A 331 -4.56 6.58 -10.32
C VAL A 331 -5.78 6.86 -9.45
N PRO A 332 -6.65 5.88 -9.19
CA PRO A 332 -7.87 6.10 -8.43
C PRO A 332 -7.61 6.09 -6.92
N LEU A 333 -8.45 6.82 -6.20
CA LEU A 333 -8.55 6.75 -4.75
C LEU A 333 -9.52 5.61 -4.37
N PHE A 334 -9.04 4.63 -3.61
CA PHE A 334 -9.86 3.58 -3.01
C PHE A 334 -10.13 3.91 -1.54
N ARG A 335 -11.39 3.89 -1.13
CA ARG A 335 -11.81 4.13 0.25
C ARG A 335 -13.05 3.33 0.60
N THR A 336 -13.11 2.82 1.83
CA THR A 336 -14.36 2.38 2.43
C THR A 336 -14.99 3.58 3.15
N ILE A 337 -16.22 3.89 2.81
CA ILE A 337 -16.96 5.07 3.27
C ILE A 337 -18.28 4.65 3.91
N LYS A 338 -18.81 5.50 4.80
CA LYS A 338 -20.14 5.31 5.39
C LYS A 338 -21.13 6.31 4.80
N VAL A 339 -22.35 5.84 4.50
CA VAL A 339 -23.43 6.72 4.05
C VAL A 339 -24.09 7.37 5.24
N HIS A 340 -24.15 8.70 5.24
CA HIS A 340 -24.76 9.49 6.30
C HIS A 340 -26.30 9.55 6.18
N ARG A 341 -26.97 10.02 7.24
CA ARG A 341 -28.43 10.15 7.29
C ARG A 341 -29.01 11.16 6.31
N ASP A 342 -28.19 12.03 5.77
CA ASP A 342 -28.53 13.02 4.75
C ASP A 342 -28.43 12.49 3.33
N HIS A 343 -28.31 11.17 3.16
CA HIS A 343 -28.15 10.47 1.87
C HIS A 343 -26.80 10.71 1.18
N HIS A 344 -25.80 11.30 1.86
CA HIS A 344 -24.51 11.55 1.24
C HIS A 344 -23.40 10.75 1.90
N CYS A 345 -22.37 10.52 1.12
CA CYS A 345 -21.06 10.07 1.59
C CYS A 345 -19.98 11.08 1.17
N GLU A 346 -18.90 11.15 1.91
CA GLU A 346 -17.77 12.02 1.59
C GLU A 346 -16.63 11.22 0.96
N ILE A 347 -16.18 11.68 -0.23
CA ILE A 347 -15.01 11.12 -0.92
C ILE A 347 -14.18 12.29 -1.41
N ALA A 348 -12.88 12.28 -1.04
CA ALA A 348 -11.92 13.33 -1.39
C ALA A 348 -12.44 14.76 -1.12
N LYS A 349 -13.07 14.95 0.03
CA LYS A 349 -13.64 16.23 0.50
C LYS A 349 -14.80 16.76 -0.35
N ALA A 350 -15.49 15.90 -1.09
CA ALA A 350 -16.71 16.20 -1.83
C ALA A 350 -17.83 15.22 -1.45
N LEU A 351 -19.09 15.66 -1.55
CA LEU A 351 -20.27 14.91 -1.15
C LEU A 351 -20.99 14.30 -2.35
N TYR A 352 -21.41 13.04 -2.21
CA TYR A 352 -22.09 12.28 -3.25
C TYR A 352 -23.33 11.59 -2.69
N SER A 353 -24.47 11.69 -3.38
CA SER A 353 -25.73 11.13 -2.90
C SER A 353 -25.82 9.62 -3.15
N LEU A 354 -26.65 8.95 -2.34
CA LEU A 354 -26.96 7.54 -2.43
C LEU A 354 -28.42 7.28 -2.02
N PRO A 355 -29.07 6.24 -2.59
CA PRO A 355 -30.42 5.87 -2.20
C PRO A 355 -30.56 5.56 -0.71
N SER A 356 -31.75 5.83 -0.15
CA SER A 356 -32.10 5.64 1.27
C SER A 356 -31.73 4.25 1.82
N ALA A 357 -31.79 3.21 0.98
CA ALA A 357 -31.48 1.83 1.37
C ALA A 357 -30.02 1.63 1.85
N TYR A 358 -29.11 2.55 1.51
CA TYR A 358 -27.70 2.44 1.87
C TYR A 358 -27.30 3.30 3.08
N ILE A 359 -28.22 4.05 3.67
CA ILE A 359 -27.95 4.87 4.85
C ILE A 359 -27.43 4.00 5.99
N GLY A 360 -26.30 4.42 6.58
CA GLY A 360 -25.65 3.74 7.68
C GLY A 360 -24.74 2.58 7.27
N LEU A 361 -24.81 2.11 6.02
CA LEU A 361 -23.96 1.04 5.51
C LEU A 361 -22.56 1.56 5.13
N GLN A 362 -21.61 0.64 5.14
CA GLN A 362 -20.26 0.85 4.58
C GLN A 362 -20.26 0.41 3.12
N LEU A 363 -19.70 1.24 2.27
CA LEU A 363 -19.54 1.03 0.83
C LEU A 363 -18.08 1.20 0.44
N ASP A 364 -17.67 0.51 -0.61
CA ASP A 364 -16.36 0.70 -1.22
C ASP A 364 -16.50 1.76 -2.33
N ALA A 365 -15.59 2.71 -2.33
CA ALA A 365 -15.52 3.78 -3.30
C ALA A 365 -14.23 3.70 -4.11
N ARG A 366 -14.36 3.80 -5.44
CA ARG A 366 -13.27 4.03 -6.38
C ARG A 366 -13.49 5.38 -7.04
N ALA A 367 -12.55 6.29 -6.88
CA ALA A 367 -12.66 7.64 -7.41
C ALA A 367 -11.42 7.98 -8.23
N ASP A 368 -11.60 8.12 -9.54
CA ASP A 368 -10.59 8.59 -10.50
C ASP A 368 -10.71 10.10 -10.75
N SER A 369 -10.04 10.65 -11.75
CA SER A 369 -10.09 12.09 -12.07
C SER A 369 -11.45 12.55 -12.59
N GLN A 370 -12.23 11.64 -13.20
CA GLN A 370 -13.50 11.97 -13.87
C GLN A 370 -14.72 11.48 -13.13
N SER A 371 -14.63 10.36 -12.43
CA SER A 371 -15.79 9.68 -11.86
C SER A 371 -15.56 9.15 -10.44
N VAL A 372 -16.66 8.99 -9.72
CA VAL A 372 -16.74 8.30 -8.44
C VAL A 372 -17.70 7.14 -8.57
N LYS A 373 -17.21 5.93 -8.42
CA LYS A 373 -17.96 4.68 -8.45
C LYS A 373 -18.11 4.12 -7.06
N LEU A 374 -19.35 3.80 -6.67
CA LEU A 374 -19.71 3.32 -5.33
C LEU A 374 -20.22 1.88 -5.41
N TYR A 375 -19.66 1.01 -4.58
CA TYR A 375 -19.95 -0.42 -4.60
C TYR A 375 -20.42 -0.89 -3.23
N HIS A 376 -21.39 -1.80 -3.23
CA HIS A 376 -21.81 -2.54 -2.04
C HIS A 376 -21.63 -4.03 -2.30
N ARG A 377 -20.79 -4.68 -1.51
CA ARG A 377 -20.47 -6.12 -1.65
C ARG A 377 -20.06 -6.50 -3.09
N GLY A 378 -19.18 -5.69 -3.69
CA GLY A 378 -18.70 -5.90 -5.07
C GLY A 378 -19.64 -5.47 -6.19
N ARG A 379 -20.91 -5.13 -5.89
CA ARG A 379 -21.89 -4.65 -6.90
C ARG A 379 -21.81 -3.13 -7.03
N LEU A 380 -21.66 -2.64 -8.25
CA LEU A 380 -21.75 -1.20 -8.55
C LEU A 380 -23.17 -0.70 -8.26
N ILE A 381 -23.28 0.28 -7.36
CA ILE A 381 -24.55 0.90 -6.94
C ILE A 381 -24.78 2.20 -7.67
N LYS A 382 -23.76 3.06 -7.73
CA LYS A 382 -23.87 4.40 -8.31
C LYS A 382 -22.56 4.87 -8.90
N THR A 383 -22.67 5.68 -9.95
CA THR A 383 -21.56 6.43 -10.53
C THR A 383 -21.92 7.91 -10.54
N HIS A 384 -21.02 8.75 -10.05
CA HIS A 384 -21.12 10.20 -10.06
C HIS A 384 -19.98 10.83 -10.85
N PRO A 385 -20.18 11.98 -11.49
CA PRO A 385 -19.08 12.79 -11.98
C PRO A 385 -18.25 13.33 -10.80
N ARG A 386 -16.92 13.29 -10.95
CA ARG A 386 -16.00 13.79 -9.92
C ARG A 386 -16.27 15.27 -9.62
N GLN A 387 -16.31 15.62 -8.32
CA GLN A 387 -16.44 16.98 -7.85
C GLN A 387 -15.13 17.48 -7.21
N PRO A 388 -14.82 18.76 -7.32
CA PRO A 388 -13.70 19.35 -6.60
C PRO A 388 -13.94 19.32 -5.07
N PRO A 389 -12.88 19.45 -4.26
CA PRO A 389 -13.02 19.56 -2.81
C PRO A 389 -14.01 20.65 -2.40
N GLY A 390 -14.93 20.35 -1.47
CA GLY A 390 -16.04 21.22 -1.08
C GLY A 390 -17.26 21.14 -2.00
N GLY A 391 -17.14 20.49 -3.15
CA GLY A 391 -18.24 20.27 -4.10
C GLY A 391 -19.22 19.20 -3.62
N ARG A 392 -20.36 19.15 -4.32
CA ARG A 392 -21.42 18.16 -4.07
C ARG A 392 -22.08 17.77 -5.37
N HIS A 393 -22.32 16.48 -5.55
CA HIS A 393 -23.19 15.96 -6.61
C HIS A 393 -24.33 15.17 -5.98
N THR A 394 -25.55 15.68 -6.14
CA THR A 394 -26.78 15.07 -5.60
C THR A 394 -27.70 14.67 -6.73
N ASP A 395 -27.99 13.37 -6.83
CA ASP A 395 -29.05 12.87 -7.69
C ASP A 395 -30.38 12.97 -6.93
N GLN A 396 -31.35 13.66 -7.50
CA GLN A 396 -32.66 13.84 -6.86
C GLN A 396 -33.42 12.53 -6.64
N ALA A 397 -33.14 11.51 -7.45
CA ALA A 397 -33.73 10.18 -7.31
C ALA A 397 -33.29 9.46 -6.01
N ASP A 398 -32.16 9.85 -5.43
CA ASP A 398 -31.67 9.26 -4.17
C ASP A 398 -32.38 9.83 -2.94
N LEU A 399 -33.06 10.95 -3.08
CA LEU A 399 -33.67 11.66 -1.97
C LEU A 399 -35.16 11.33 -1.82
N PRO A 400 -35.69 11.24 -0.59
CA PRO A 400 -37.12 11.01 -0.39
C PRO A 400 -37.94 12.17 -0.94
N THR A 401 -38.87 11.87 -1.82
CA THR A 401 -39.69 12.86 -2.56
C THR A 401 -40.39 13.86 -1.67
N GLU A 402 -40.82 13.43 -0.47
CA GLU A 402 -41.54 14.26 0.48
C GLU A 402 -40.70 15.36 1.14
N ARG A 403 -39.39 15.15 1.27
CA ARG A 403 -38.47 16.09 1.94
C ARG A 403 -37.61 16.90 0.98
N THR A 404 -37.55 16.46 -0.27
CA THR A 404 -36.62 16.99 -1.27
C THR A 404 -36.96 18.44 -1.66
N GLY A 405 -38.26 18.72 -1.89
CA GLY A 405 -38.69 20.02 -2.38
C GLY A 405 -38.28 21.19 -1.48
N TYR A 406 -38.39 21.04 -0.16
CA TYR A 406 -37.99 22.08 0.79
C TYR A 406 -36.46 22.17 0.93
N ALA A 407 -35.79 21.03 1.09
CA ALA A 407 -34.34 20.98 1.29
C ALA A 407 -33.55 21.51 0.08
N MET A 408 -33.99 21.21 -1.13
CA MET A 408 -33.37 21.64 -2.38
C MET A 408 -33.83 23.03 -2.83
N ARG A 409 -34.74 23.66 -2.10
CA ARG A 409 -35.36 24.94 -2.47
C ARG A 409 -35.93 24.91 -3.89
N ASP A 410 -36.57 23.79 -4.24
CA ASP A 410 -37.13 23.55 -5.57
C ASP A 410 -38.44 24.33 -5.74
N LEU A 411 -38.28 25.60 -6.10
CA LEU A 411 -39.39 26.56 -6.29
C LEU A 411 -40.25 26.17 -7.49
N GLN A 412 -39.62 25.63 -8.57
CA GLN A 412 -40.34 25.23 -9.78
C GLN A 412 -41.30 24.07 -9.49
N ARG A 413 -40.82 23.03 -8.80
CA ARG A 413 -41.64 21.89 -8.40
C ARG A 413 -42.74 22.31 -7.44
N LEU A 414 -42.44 23.21 -6.51
CA LEU A 414 -43.41 23.73 -5.54
C LEU A 414 -44.54 24.49 -6.27
N GLN A 415 -44.19 25.35 -7.24
CA GLN A 415 -45.11 26.08 -8.10
C GLN A 415 -45.94 25.12 -8.94
N ALA A 416 -45.31 24.17 -9.66
CA ALA A 416 -46.02 23.19 -10.48
C ALA A 416 -47.03 22.33 -9.67
N ASN A 417 -46.75 22.04 -8.41
CA ASN A 417 -47.70 21.35 -7.53
C ASN A 417 -48.88 22.27 -7.15
N ALA A 418 -48.68 23.57 -6.98
CA ALA A 418 -49.73 24.52 -6.73
C ALA A 418 -50.65 24.68 -7.97
N ASP A 419 -50.04 24.76 -9.17
CA ASP A 419 -50.77 24.87 -10.45
C ASP A 419 -51.72 23.67 -10.70
N ARG A 420 -51.28 22.45 -10.32
CA ARG A 420 -52.09 21.25 -10.42
C ARG A 420 -53.30 21.25 -9.47
N LEU A 421 -53.26 21.95 -8.34
CA LEU A 421 -54.32 22.01 -7.37
C LEU A 421 -55.44 22.96 -7.80
N GLY A 422 -55.11 24.01 -8.56
CA GLY A 422 -56.06 24.97 -9.09
C GLY A 422 -55.35 26.18 -9.70
N ARG A 423 -56.02 26.83 -10.65
CA ARG A 423 -55.46 27.99 -11.35
C ARG A 423 -55.15 29.18 -10.39
N ASN A 424 -56.13 29.50 -9.54
CA ASN A 424 -55.96 30.62 -8.60
C ASN A 424 -54.99 30.27 -7.48
N ILE A 425 -54.94 28.98 -7.05
CA ILE A 425 -53.90 28.47 -6.14
C ILE A 425 -52.50 28.64 -6.72
N GLY A 426 -52.33 28.35 -8.01
CA GLY A 426 -51.07 28.51 -8.72
C GLY A 426 -50.63 30.01 -8.76
N ILE A 427 -51.54 30.90 -9.20
CA ILE A 427 -51.26 32.35 -9.25
C ILE A 427 -50.93 32.88 -7.84
N TYR A 428 -51.67 32.39 -6.83
CA TYR A 428 -51.43 32.81 -5.44
C TYR A 428 -50.11 32.33 -4.89
N ALA A 429 -49.69 31.10 -5.21
CA ALA A 429 -48.41 30.56 -4.88
C ALA A 429 -47.27 31.34 -5.54
N TYR A 430 -47.45 31.73 -6.81
CA TYR A 430 -46.50 32.59 -7.50
C TYR A 430 -46.31 33.92 -6.76
N ARG A 431 -47.42 34.60 -6.39
CA ARG A 431 -47.40 35.87 -5.60
C ARG A 431 -46.70 35.71 -4.25
N LEU A 432 -46.85 34.56 -3.57
CA LEU A 432 -46.17 34.25 -2.32
C LEU A 432 -44.66 34.05 -2.48
N LEU A 433 -44.21 33.64 -3.67
CA LEU A 433 -42.79 33.44 -4.00
C LEU A 433 -42.13 34.66 -4.68
N ASP A 434 -42.93 35.61 -5.15
CA ASP A 434 -42.46 36.83 -5.82
C ASP A 434 -41.98 37.88 -4.79
N ILE A 435 -40.89 37.50 -4.12
CA ILE A 435 -40.21 38.30 -3.08
C ILE A 435 -38.70 38.18 -3.29
N PRO A 436 -37.88 39.14 -2.78
CA PRO A 436 -36.43 39.15 -3.00
C PRO A 436 -35.70 37.85 -2.64
N LEU A 437 -36.23 37.07 -1.71
CA LEU A 437 -35.72 35.76 -1.29
C LEU A 437 -36.84 34.71 -1.38
N PRO A 438 -37.14 34.21 -2.57
CA PRO A 438 -38.32 33.36 -2.82
C PRO A 438 -38.43 32.11 -1.92
N TRP A 439 -37.30 31.51 -1.52
CA TRP A 439 -37.32 30.35 -0.64
C TRP A 439 -37.85 30.61 0.77
N THR A 440 -37.87 31.87 1.22
CA THR A 440 -38.48 32.23 2.50
C THR A 440 -40.02 32.16 2.44
N GLY A 441 -40.60 32.30 1.24
CA GLY A 441 -42.01 32.13 0.96
C GLY A 441 -42.50 30.67 0.88
N MET A 442 -41.60 29.71 0.74
CA MET A 442 -41.95 28.28 0.55
C MET A 442 -42.88 27.75 1.65
N ARG A 443 -42.67 28.13 2.90
CA ARG A 443 -43.52 27.69 4.03
C ARG A 443 -44.98 28.12 3.84
N SER A 444 -45.21 29.31 3.32
CA SER A 444 -46.54 29.84 3.03
C SER A 444 -47.19 29.03 1.90
N VAL A 445 -46.46 28.68 0.85
CA VAL A 445 -46.97 27.84 -0.24
C VAL A 445 -47.31 26.43 0.25
N TYR A 446 -46.44 25.82 1.07
CA TYR A 446 -46.76 24.51 1.67
C TYR A 446 -48.01 24.57 2.57
N ARG A 447 -48.17 25.65 3.35
CA ARG A 447 -49.37 25.87 4.15
C ARG A 447 -50.60 25.99 3.26
N LEU A 448 -50.54 26.70 2.14
CA LEU A 448 -51.60 26.82 1.16
C LEU A 448 -51.99 25.46 0.57
N GLN A 449 -51.01 24.66 0.15
CA GLN A 449 -51.23 23.30 -0.36
C GLN A 449 -51.86 22.38 0.71
N ASN A 450 -51.48 22.54 1.99
CA ASN A 450 -52.12 21.79 3.08
C ASN A 450 -53.59 22.21 3.31
N LEU A 451 -53.93 23.49 3.11
CA LEU A 451 -55.31 23.93 3.13
C LEU A 451 -56.09 23.25 2.00
N ALA A 452 -55.53 23.13 0.78
CA ALA A 452 -56.15 22.43 -0.33
C ALA A 452 -56.37 20.95 -0.04
N ARG A 453 -55.49 20.31 0.70
CA ARG A 453 -55.68 18.93 1.17
C ARG A 453 -56.82 18.81 2.22
N ARG A 454 -56.93 19.79 3.11
CA ARG A 454 -57.90 19.78 4.21
C ARG A 454 -59.29 20.18 3.78
N TYR A 455 -59.41 21.22 2.95
CA TYR A 455 -60.71 21.81 2.57
C TYR A 455 -61.16 21.49 1.15
N GLY A 456 -60.32 20.78 0.42
CA GLY A 456 -60.55 20.46 -1.00
C GLY A 456 -59.97 21.54 -1.93
N PRO A 457 -59.44 21.17 -3.10
CA PRO A 457 -58.79 22.11 -4.04
C PRO A 457 -59.74 23.20 -4.54
N ALA A 458 -60.99 22.85 -4.86
CA ALA A 458 -61.98 23.77 -5.40
C ALA A 458 -62.33 24.91 -4.44
N ALA A 459 -62.53 24.62 -3.16
CA ALA A 459 -62.86 25.64 -2.14
C ALA A 459 -61.66 26.59 -1.91
N VAL A 460 -60.46 26.04 -1.88
CA VAL A 460 -59.23 26.85 -1.72
C VAL A 460 -58.94 27.68 -2.96
N ASP A 461 -59.20 27.16 -4.15
CA ASP A 461 -59.03 27.87 -5.42
C ASP A 461 -59.99 29.09 -5.49
N ALA A 462 -61.26 28.90 -5.13
CA ALA A 462 -62.22 30.00 -5.03
C ALA A 462 -61.79 31.06 -4.00
N ALA A 463 -61.36 30.63 -2.79
CA ALA A 463 -60.89 31.57 -1.76
C ALA A 463 -59.60 32.32 -2.20
N CYS A 464 -58.72 31.67 -2.94
CA CYS A 464 -57.56 32.30 -3.54
C CYS A 464 -57.97 33.33 -4.61
N GLY A 465 -58.95 33.02 -5.46
CA GLY A 465 -59.49 33.95 -6.44
C GLY A 465 -60.03 35.19 -5.80
N THR A 466 -60.89 35.10 -4.78
CA THR A 466 -61.42 36.22 -4.02
C THR A 466 -60.31 37.03 -3.35
N ALA A 467 -59.29 36.39 -2.80
CA ALA A 467 -58.17 37.08 -2.17
C ALA A 467 -57.26 37.79 -3.19
N LEU A 468 -57.10 37.25 -4.41
CA LEU A 468 -56.39 37.89 -5.51
C LEU A 468 -57.12 39.14 -6.01
N ASP A 469 -58.48 39.08 -6.14
CA ASP A 469 -59.29 40.22 -6.54
C ASP A 469 -59.23 41.40 -5.53
N LEU A 470 -59.01 41.07 -4.25
CA LEU A 470 -58.83 42.04 -3.17
C LEU A 470 -57.37 42.42 -2.92
N ASP A 471 -56.42 41.95 -3.73
CA ASP A 471 -54.96 42.12 -3.58
C ASP A 471 -54.42 41.73 -2.18
N VAL A 472 -54.96 40.65 -1.63
CA VAL A 472 -54.60 40.14 -0.30
C VAL A 472 -53.71 38.94 -0.39
N VAL A 473 -52.40 39.04 -0.10
CA VAL A 473 -51.45 37.94 -0.12
C VAL A 473 -51.13 37.48 1.32
N SER A 474 -52.04 36.67 1.90
CA SER A 474 -51.89 36.10 3.24
C SER A 474 -52.59 34.75 3.37
N VAL A 475 -51.83 33.66 3.54
CA VAL A 475 -52.37 32.32 3.72
C VAL A 475 -53.21 32.17 4.99
N SER A 476 -52.94 32.98 6.02
CA SER A 476 -53.75 33.00 7.24
C SER A 476 -55.17 33.56 6.98
N LYS A 477 -55.28 34.56 6.08
CA LYS A 477 -56.62 35.08 5.67
C LYS A 477 -57.38 34.09 4.83
N ILE A 478 -56.68 33.34 3.91
CA ILE A 478 -57.34 32.22 3.18
C ILE A 478 -57.88 31.19 4.17
N ALA A 479 -57.10 30.79 5.18
CA ALA A 479 -57.56 29.86 6.20
C ALA A 479 -58.81 30.35 6.92
N ALA A 480 -58.82 31.63 7.34
CA ALA A 480 -59.98 32.23 8.02
C ALA A 480 -61.23 32.35 7.11
N MET A 481 -61.06 32.60 5.80
CA MET A 481 -62.16 32.59 4.83
C MET A 481 -62.78 31.20 4.71
N LEU A 482 -61.94 30.15 4.65
CA LEU A 482 -62.40 28.77 4.56
C LEU A 482 -63.11 28.28 5.85
N GLU A 483 -62.61 28.68 7.01
CA GLU A 483 -63.24 28.39 8.31
C GLU A 483 -64.64 29.02 8.41
N ARG A 484 -64.78 30.31 8.06
CA ARG A 484 -66.06 31.00 8.05
C ARG A 484 -67.04 30.43 7.04
N ALA A 485 -66.56 30.01 5.85
CA ALA A 485 -67.42 29.37 4.85
C ALA A 485 -67.97 28.03 5.34
N LEU A 486 -67.20 27.28 6.12
CA LEU A 486 -67.66 26.04 6.77
C LEU A 486 -68.68 26.31 7.87
N GLU A 487 -68.49 27.35 8.68
CA GLU A 487 -69.41 27.76 9.73
C GLU A 487 -70.76 28.18 9.11
N SER A 488 -70.76 28.87 7.97
CA SER A 488 -71.96 29.29 7.26
C SER A 488 -72.66 28.19 6.46
N THR A 489 -71.99 27.08 6.20
CA THR A 489 -72.53 25.90 5.48
C THR A 489 -72.91 24.75 6.40
N THR A 490 -72.66 24.84 7.70
CA THR A 490 -73.13 23.85 8.66
C THR A 490 -74.64 24.00 8.78
N PRO A 491 -75.49 23.05 8.34
CA PRO A 491 -76.91 23.13 8.54
C PRO A 491 -77.20 23.19 10.04
N GLU A 492 -78.10 24.11 10.50
CA GLU A 492 -78.71 23.97 11.82
C GLU A 492 -79.19 22.55 11.99
N LEU A 493 -78.58 21.80 12.87
CA LEU A 493 -79.00 20.49 13.24
C LEU A 493 -80.46 20.65 13.79
N PRO A 494 -81.45 19.93 13.24
CA PRO A 494 -82.75 19.95 13.85
C PRO A 494 -82.65 19.53 15.31
N ALA A 495 -83.37 20.29 16.19
CA ALA A 495 -83.38 20.05 17.63
C ALA A 495 -83.53 18.57 17.91
N ALA A 496 -82.65 17.99 18.59
CA ALA A 496 -82.56 16.57 18.87
C ALA A 496 -83.86 16.10 19.56
N ALA A 497 -84.68 15.37 18.87
CA ALA A 497 -85.64 14.49 19.50
C ALA A 497 -84.88 13.50 20.35
N GLY A 498 -85.14 13.50 21.66
CA GLY A 498 -84.34 12.75 22.65
C GLY A 498 -84.26 11.26 22.25
N HIS A 499 -83.05 10.85 21.95
CA HIS A 499 -82.79 9.41 21.85
C HIS A 499 -82.51 8.87 23.26
N PRO A 500 -83.05 7.72 23.65
CA PRO A 500 -82.71 7.08 24.92
C PRO A 500 -81.20 6.75 24.92
N ALA A 501 -80.62 7.01 26.08
CA ALA A 501 -79.15 6.86 26.30
C ALA A 501 -78.67 5.56 25.65
N GLY A 502 -77.73 5.69 24.70
CA GLY A 502 -77.10 4.56 24.06
C GLY A 502 -76.29 3.76 25.08
N ARG A 503 -76.24 2.43 24.87
CA ARG A 503 -75.61 1.41 25.72
C ARG A 503 -74.14 1.67 26.11
N PHE A 504 -73.55 2.76 25.65
CA PHE A 504 -72.13 3.11 25.85
C PHE A 504 -71.92 4.55 26.37
N ALA A 505 -73.01 5.25 26.79
CA ALA A 505 -72.86 6.57 27.44
C ALA A 505 -72.42 6.33 28.89
N ARG A 506 -71.19 6.69 29.20
CA ARG A 506 -70.69 6.70 30.58
C ARG A 506 -71.27 7.89 31.32
N ASP A 507 -71.61 7.69 32.63
CA ASP A 507 -72.13 8.72 33.49
C ASP A 507 -71.07 9.85 33.68
N PRO A 508 -71.44 11.12 33.48
CA PRO A 508 -70.58 12.27 33.70
C PRO A 508 -69.88 12.29 35.06
N SER A 509 -70.47 11.64 36.08
CA SER A 509 -69.88 11.52 37.40
C SER A 509 -68.56 10.68 37.46
N GLU A 510 -68.33 9.81 36.44
CA GLU A 510 -67.11 9.04 36.29
C GLU A 510 -65.88 9.89 35.96
N PHE A 511 -66.07 11.13 35.52
CA PHE A 511 -65.02 12.04 35.13
C PHE A 511 -64.66 13.09 36.23
N THR A 512 -65.23 12.95 37.43
CA THR A 512 -64.92 13.81 38.54
C THR A 512 -63.50 13.51 39.11
N PRO A 513 -62.83 14.47 39.73
CA PRO A 513 -61.47 14.29 40.29
C PRO A 513 -61.36 13.12 41.30
N ALA A 514 -62.48 12.75 41.95
CA ALA A 514 -62.53 11.60 42.87
C ALA A 514 -62.49 10.24 42.18
N ALA A 515 -63.05 10.14 40.95
CA ALA A 515 -63.02 8.90 40.16
C ALA A 515 -61.65 8.61 39.57
N ARG A 516 -60.84 9.65 39.26
CA ARG A 516 -59.46 9.47 38.74
C ARG A 516 -58.51 8.79 39.70
N ARG A 517 -58.81 8.71 41.01
CA ARG A 517 -57.97 8.01 41.99
C ARG A 517 -58.09 6.53 42.00
N ARG A 518 -58.94 5.93 41.16
CA ARG A 518 -59.16 4.44 41.06
C ARG A 518 -58.59 3.81 39.79
N LEU A 519 -57.85 4.53 39.00
CA LEU A 519 -57.14 3.91 37.88
C LEU A 519 -55.85 3.30 38.38
N THR A 520 -55.87 2.00 38.60
CA THR A 520 -54.67 1.17 38.85
C THR A 520 -53.95 1.00 37.50
N VAL A 521 -52.72 1.44 37.41
CA VAL A 521 -51.85 1.15 36.28
C VAL A 521 -51.54 -0.35 36.32
N VAL A 522 -51.98 -1.09 35.35
CA VAL A 522 -51.57 -2.46 35.11
C VAL A 522 -50.18 -2.38 34.50
N PRO A 523 -49.12 -3.00 35.10
CA PRO A 523 -47.80 -2.99 34.51
C PRO A 523 -47.78 -3.78 33.20
N ASP A 524 -47.06 -3.25 32.23
CA ASP A 524 -46.82 -3.89 30.95
C ASP A 524 -46.01 -5.18 31.18
N PRO A 525 -46.42 -6.36 30.71
CA PRO A 525 -45.67 -7.61 30.89
C PRO A 525 -44.39 -7.73 30.06
N ALA A 526 -43.94 -6.67 29.37
CA ALA A 526 -42.80 -6.69 28.46
C ALA A 526 -41.54 -5.91 28.93
N ASP A 527 -41.44 -5.53 30.26
CA ASP A 527 -40.23 -4.87 30.74
C ASP A 527 -39.33 -5.89 31.50
N PRO A 528 -38.14 -6.26 30.96
CA PRO A 528 -37.27 -7.30 31.50
C PRO A 528 -36.27 -6.83 32.57
N THR A 529 -36.46 -5.67 33.21
CA THR A 529 -35.53 -5.14 34.20
C THR A 529 -36.03 -5.24 35.66
N THR A 530 -36.26 -6.46 36.14
CA THR A 530 -36.27 -6.71 37.59
C THR A 530 -35.50 -7.98 37.89
N ILE A 531 -34.18 -7.87 37.96
CA ILE A 531 -33.34 -8.91 38.57
C ILE A 531 -33.36 -8.65 40.07
N GLN A 532 -34.03 -9.51 40.84
CA GLN A 532 -33.88 -9.61 42.27
C GLN A 532 -32.50 -10.21 42.59
N GLU A 533 -31.70 -9.51 43.37
CA GLU A 533 -30.53 -10.08 44.03
C GLU A 533 -30.97 -11.07 45.11
N PRO A 534 -30.37 -12.26 45.22
CA PRO A 534 -30.56 -13.14 46.38
C PRO A 534 -29.65 -12.68 47.54
N THR A 535 -30.27 -12.44 48.66
CA THR A 535 -29.61 -12.40 49.97
C THR A 535 -29.12 -13.81 50.33
N GLU A 536 -27.84 -13.99 50.41
CA GLU A 536 -26.97 -14.56 51.48
C GLU A 536 -25.55 -14.70 50.97
#